data_a2c7b8d08f20f7adcb848fe66e385187
#
_entry.id   a2c7b8d08f20f7adcb848fe66e385187
#
_cell.length_a   1.000
_cell.length_b   1.000
_cell.length_c   1.000
_cell.angle_alpha   90.00
_cell.angle_beta   90.00
_cell.angle_gamma   90.00
#
_symmetry.space_group_name_H-M   'P 1'
#
loop_
_entity.id
_entity.type
_entity.pdbx_description
1 polymer ?
#
loop_
_entity_poly.entity_id
_entity_poly.type
_entity_poly.pdbx_seq_one_letter_code
_entity_poly.pdbx_strand_id
1 'polypeptide(L)'
;TPTPTPTPTPTPTPTPTPTPTLDKGAAERAAARKLAAEKAAQHRATLVPCPPNGKCVVGNIGPGGGIVFYVAPTQQSWGQYLEVAPASWSGDYVDPYKPWCALGDSLLASYFNEPEAVKKNSSKIGSGKSNTELMLLTCMDGIANNVRNYRGGGKSDWFLPSADELAEMLKTSDTIADFLISSYWSSTLAPLYGAWEQVIFGGTNYTSDETMSGSVRPVRAFG
;
A
#
# COMPACT_ATOMS: atom_id res chain seq x y z
N THR A 1 66.33 -40.32 20.29
CA THR A 1 64.86 -40.67 20.32
C THR A 1 64.23 -40.07 19.08
N PRO A 2 63.63 -40.88 18.18
CA PRO A 2 62.96 -40.34 16.99
C PRO A 2 61.65 -39.60 17.39
N THR A 3 61.42 -38.42 16.77
CA THR A 3 60.23 -37.59 16.92
C THR A 3 59.06 -38.28 16.25
N PRO A 4 57.87 -38.37 16.91
CA PRO A 4 56.71 -38.99 16.30
C PRO A 4 56.15 -38.17 15.10
N THR A 5 55.89 -38.87 14.00
CA THR A 5 55.30 -38.30 12.81
C THR A 5 53.80 -37.92 13.10
N PRO A 6 53.32 -36.71 12.74
CA PRO A 6 51.95 -36.35 13.00
C PRO A 6 50.96 -37.19 12.17
N THR A 7 49.94 -37.73 12.83
CA THR A 7 48.84 -38.46 12.21
C THR A 7 47.99 -37.50 11.39
N PRO A 8 47.61 -37.85 10.14
CA PRO A 8 46.79 -36.98 9.32
C PRO A 8 45.40 -36.80 9.95
N THR A 9 44.99 -35.54 10.06
CA THR A 9 43.63 -35.16 10.50
C THR A 9 42.60 -35.58 9.43
N PRO A 10 41.50 -36.26 9.81
CA PRO A 10 40.49 -36.65 8.82
C PRO A 10 39.85 -35.44 8.15
N THR A 11 39.81 -35.45 6.82
CA THR A 11 39.10 -34.44 6.01
C THR A 11 37.60 -34.50 6.31
N PRO A 12 36.95 -33.37 6.60
CA PRO A 12 35.51 -33.36 6.86
C PRO A 12 34.74 -33.84 5.64
N THR A 13 33.85 -34.82 5.82
CA THR A 13 32.92 -35.30 4.81
C THR A 13 31.98 -34.18 4.45
N PRO A 14 31.71 -33.85 3.17
CA PRO A 14 30.80 -32.82 2.79
C PRO A 14 29.38 -33.14 3.29
N THR A 15 28.79 -32.22 4.05
CA THR A 15 27.40 -32.31 4.49
C THR A 15 26.50 -32.24 3.24
N PRO A 16 25.54 -33.15 3.07
CA PRO A 16 24.66 -33.11 1.92
C PRO A 16 23.87 -31.81 1.91
N THR A 17 23.94 -31.06 0.80
CA THR A 17 23.13 -29.89 0.56
C THR A 17 21.64 -30.27 0.58
N PRO A 18 20.79 -29.62 1.38
CA PRO A 18 19.39 -29.94 1.42
C PRO A 18 18.76 -29.74 0.04
N THR A 19 18.13 -30.77 -0.49
CA THR A 19 17.34 -30.70 -1.72
C THR A 19 16.19 -29.72 -1.49
N PRO A 20 15.93 -28.74 -2.40
CA PRO A 20 14.81 -27.82 -2.25
C PRO A 20 13.50 -28.61 -2.21
N THR A 21 12.87 -28.69 -1.06
CA THR A 21 11.51 -29.22 -0.95
C THR A 21 10.59 -28.22 -1.62
N LEU A 22 9.95 -28.60 -2.70
CA LEU A 22 8.93 -27.78 -3.35
C LEU A 22 7.87 -27.42 -2.29
N ASP A 23 7.84 -26.14 -1.89
CA ASP A 23 6.84 -25.61 -0.98
C ASP A 23 5.47 -25.64 -1.69
N LYS A 24 4.71 -26.71 -1.45
CA LYS A 24 3.35 -26.86 -2.00
C LYS A 24 2.48 -25.65 -1.69
N GLY A 25 2.64 -25.06 -0.52
CA GLY A 25 1.94 -23.83 -0.14
C GLY A 25 2.34 -22.61 -0.98
N ALA A 26 3.56 -22.52 -1.47
CA ALA A 26 3.98 -21.43 -2.37
C ALA A 26 3.29 -21.52 -3.73
N ALA A 27 3.17 -22.74 -4.28
CA ALA A 27 2.46 -22.94 -5.55
C ALA A 27 0.95 -22.67 -5.43
N GLU A 28 0.32 -23.08 -4.34
CA GLU A 28 -1.08 -22.79 -4.06
C GLU A 28 -1.33 -21.30 -3.89
N ARG A 29 -0.47 -20.59 -3.15
CA ARG A 29 -0.55 -19.13 -3.01
C ARG A 29 -0.37 -18.41 -4.34
N ALA A 30 0.55 -18.86 -5.19
CA ALA A 30 0.75 -18.30 -6.52
C ALA A 30 -0.47 -18.51 -7.43
N ALA A 31 -1.07 -19.69 -7.40
CA ALA A 31 -2.29 -20.00 -8.14
C ALA A 31 -3.48 -19.14 -7.65
N ALA A 32 -3.66 -18.99 -6.34
CA ALA A 32 -4.70 -18.14 -5.77
C ALA A 32 -4.54 -16.66 -6.16
N ARG A 33 -3.31 -16.16 -6.15
CA ARG A 33 -3.00 -14.79 -6.60
C ARG A 33 -3.33 -14.58 -8.08
N LYS A 34 -2.95 -15.52 -8.93
CA LYS A 34 -3.26 -15.48 -10.36
C LYS A 34 -4.77 -15.46 -10.60
N LEU A 35 -5.52 -16.32 -9.91
CA LEU A 35 -6.98 -16.35 -10.03
C LEU A 35 -7.62 -15.04 -9.55
N ALA A 36 -7.14 -14.46 -8.46
CA ALA A 36 -7.61 -13.18 -7.97
C ALA A 36 -7.36 -12.06 -8.99
N ALA A 37 -6.18 -12.05 -9.62
CA ALA A 37 -5.83 -11.11 -10.67
C ALA A 37 -6.72 -11.24 -11.92
N GLU A 38 -6.99 -12.46 -12.34
CA GLU A 38 -7.88 -12.72 -13.48
C GLU A 38 -9.30 -12.23 -13.20
N LYS A 39 -9.83 -12.48 -12.00
CA LYS A 39 -11.14 -11.96 -11.57
C LYS A 39 -11.16 -10.43 -11.53
N ALA A 40 -10.15 -9.80 -10.96
CA ALA A 40 -10.02 -8.35 -10.92
C ALA A 40 -9.96 -7.74 -12.34
N ALA A 41 -9.20 -8.36 -13.25
CA ALA A 41 -9.13 -7.93 -14.64
C ALA A 41 -10.47 -8.09 -15.38
N GLN A 42 -11.17 -9.20 -15.16
CA GLN A 42 -12.51 -9.43 -15.72
C GLN A 42 -13.51 -8.40 -15.20
N HIS A 43 -13.56 -8.18 -13.88
CA HIS A 43 -14.40 -7.14 -13.29
C HIS A 43 -14.08 -5.76 -13.89
N ARG A 44 -12.80 -5.40 -13.94
CA ARG A 44 -12.37 -4.12 -14.51
C ARG A 44 -12.82 -3.94 -15.97
N ALA A 45 -12.85 -5.00 -16.78
CA ALA A 45 -13.30 -4.96 -18.16
C ALA A 45 -14.80 -4.64 -18.30
N THR A 46 -15.59 -4.79 -17.25
CA THR A 46 -17.01 -4.43 -17.22
C THR A 46 -17.26 -2.97 -16.84
N LEU A 47 -16.25 -2.27 -16.30
CA LEU A 47 -16.38 -0.91 -15.83
C LEU A 47 -16.28 0.08 -17.01
N VAL A 48 -17.03 1.16 -16.91
CA VAL A 48 -17.04 2.22 -17.93
C VAL A 48 -16.15 3.39 -17.51
N PRO A 49 -15.42 4.03 -18.46
CA PRO A 49 -14.67 5.24 -18.17
C PRO A 49 -15.57 6.39 -17.72
N CYS A 50 -15.03 7.33 -16.96
CA CYS A 50 -15.67 8.62 -16.74
C CYS A 50 -16.05 9.28 -18.05
N PRO A 51 -17.26 9.83 -18.20
CA PRO A 51 -17.67 10.54 -19.41
C PRO A 51 -16.77 11.77 -19.64
N PRO A 52 -16.31 12.04 -20.90
CA PRO A 52 -15.38 13.15 -21.17
C PRO A 52 -15.89 14.53 -20.74
N ASN A 53 -17.21 14.75 -20.81
CA ASN A 53 -17.87 16.01 -20.47
C ASN A 53 -18.99 15.82 -19.43
N GLY A 54 -18.97 14.72 -18.69
CA GLY A 54 -19.98 14.36 -17.71
C GLY A 54 -19.42 14.17 -16.31
N LYS A 55 -20.33 13.94 -15.37
CA LYS A 55 -19.96 13.63 -14.00
C LYS A 55 -19.58 12.16 -13.88
N CYS A 56 -18.43 11.87 -13.27
CA CYS A 56 -18.10 10.51 -12.85
C CYS A 56 -19.02 10.04 -11.73
N VAL A 57 -19.24 8.76 -11.66
CA VAL A 57 -19.90 8.09 -10.54
C VAL A 57 -18.97 7.03 -9.95
N VAL A 58 -19.25 6.58 -8.73
CA VAL A 58 -18.52 5.46 -8.11
C VAL A 58 -18.59 4.24 -9.02
N GLY A 59 -17.47 3.59 -9.24
CA GLY A 59 -17.31 2.46 -10.17
C GLY A 59 -16.83 2.85 -11.57
N ASN A 60 -16.81 4.13 -11.95
CA ASN A 60 -16.21 4.51 -13.23
C ASN A 60 -14.69 4.37 -13.21
N ILE A 61 -14.08 4.18 -14.39
CA ILE A 61 -12.65 4.28 -14.57
C ILE A 61 -12.26 5.76 -14.69
N GLY A 62 -11.46 6.25 -13.76
CA GLY A 62 -10.96 7.62 -13.76
C GLY A 62 -9.78 7.83 -14.74
N PRO A 63 -9.33 9.10 -14.91
CA PRO A 63 -8.31 9.45 -15.90
C PRO A 63 -6.90 8.94 -15.56
N GLY A 64 -6.66 8.48 -14.33
CA GLY A 64 -5.45 7.77 -13.93
C GLY A 64 -5.53 6.26 -14.16
N GLY A 65 -6.66 5.80 -14.69
CA GLY A 65 -6.93 4.39 -14.88
C GLY A 65 -7.32 3.67 -13.58
N GLY A 66 -7.54 4.39 -12.49
CA GLY A 66 -8.10 3.88 -11.24
C GLY A 66 -9.61 3.72 -11.31
N ILE A 67 -10.21 3.17 -10.26
CA ILE A 67 -11.65 3.07 -10.08
C ILE A 67 -12.11 4.20 -9.16
N VAL A 68 -13.09 4.99 -9.58
CA VAL A 68 -13.68 6.06 -8.75
C VAL A 68 -14.38 5.42 -7.55
N PHE A 69 -13.96 5.78 -6.36
CA PHE A 69 -14.56 5.27 -5.12
C PHE A 69 -15.26 6.35 -4.30
N TYR A 70 -14.97 7.63 -4.58
CA TYR A 70 -15.59 8.74 -3.89
C TYR A 70 -15.89 9.89 -4.85
N VAL A 71 -17.06 10.51 -4.64
CA VAL A 71 -17.53 11.70 -5.36
C VAL A 71 -17.95 12.75 -4.33
N ALA A 72 -17.22 13.85 -4.27
CA ALA A 72 -17.59 14.95 -3.38
C ALA A 72 -18.92 15.60 -3.85
N PRO A 73 -19.81 15.99 -2.91
CA PRO A 73 -21.07 16.64 -3.26
C PRO A 73 -20.90 17.93 -4.05
N THR A 74 -19.81 18.63 -3.80
CA THR A 74 -19.43 19.89 -4.48
C THR A 74 -17.94 19.87 -4.81
N GLN A 75 -17.54 20.73 -5.75
CA GLN A 75 -16.13 20.95 -6.09
C GLN A 75 -15.33 21.35 -4.84
N GLN A 76 -14.19 20.69 -4.62
CA GLN A 76 -13.26 20.96 -3.54
C GLN A 76 -11.96 21.51 -4.10
N SER A 77 -11.09 22.05 -3.22
CA SER A 77 -9.75 22.54 -3.62
C SER A 77 -8.84 21.43 -4.14
N TRP A 78 -9.08 20.18 -3.75
CA TRP A 78 -8.32 18.99 -4.18
C TRP A 78 -8.94 18.29 -5.42
N GLY A 79 -10.11 18.69 -5.86
CA GLY A 79 -10.87 18.06 -6.93
C GLY A 79 -12.28 17.67 -6.50
N GLN A 80 -12.96 16.88 -7.29
CA GLN A 80 -14.31 16.38 -6.96
C GLN A 80 -14.34 14.86 -6.81
N TYR A 81 -13.38 14.15 -7.36
CA TYR A 81 -13.37 12.70 -7.44
C TYR A 81 -12.10 12.12 -6.85
N LEU A 82 -12.22 10.94 -6.20
CA LEU A 82 -11.08 10.13 -5.82
C LEU A 82 -11.14 8.80 -6.56
N GLU A 83 -10.04 8.42 -7.19
CA GLU A 83 -9.86 7.12 -7.84
C GLU A 83 -8.80 6.29 -7.11
N VAL A 84 -8.99 4.98 -7.02
CA VAL A 84 -8.06 4.03 -6.41
C VAL A 84 -7.33 3.24 -7.50
N ALA A 85 -6.03 3.03 -7.34
CA ALA A 85 -5.23 2.24 -8.27
C ALA A 85 -5.70 0.78 -8.34
N PRO A 86 -5.59 0.09 -9.48
CA PRO A 86 -5.91 -1.34 -9.59
C PRO A 86 -4.97 -2.20 -8.73
N ALA A 87 -5.37 -3.42 -8.37
CA ALA A 87 -4.56 -4.34 -7.56
C ALA A 87 -3.16 -4.61 -8.13
N SER A 88 -3.03 -4.54 -9.46
CA SER A 88 -1.75 -4.75 -10.16
C SER A 88 -0.84 -3.51 -10.21
N TRP A 89 -1.14 -2.46 -9.45
CA TRP A 89 -0.46 -1.17 -9.51
C TRP A 89 1.06 -1.25 -9.27
N SER A 90 1.51 -2.21 -8.48
CA SER A 90 2.93 -2.42 -8.16
C SER A 90 3.68 -3.31 -9.16
N GLY A 91 2.99 -3.82 -10.19
CA GLY A 91 3.52 -4.81 -11.13
C GLY A 91 3.38 -6.25 -10.64
N ASP A 92 2.93 -6.47 -9.42
CA ASP A 92 2.53 -7.77 -8.86
C ASP A 92 1.01 -7.76 -8.63
N TYR A 93 0.41 -8.95 -8.48
CA TYR A 93 -1.02 -9.09 -8.22
C TYR A 93 -1.39 -8.97 -6.74
N VAL A 94 -0.46 -8.52 -5.94
CA VAL A 94 -0.61 -8.33 -4.49
C VAL A 94 -0.16 -6.93 -4.14
N ASP A 95 -0.96 -6.23 -3.37
CA ASP A 95 -0.54 -4.95 -2.82
C ASP A 95 0.73 -5.12 -1.99
N PRO A 96 1.73 -4.25 -2.16
CA PRO A 96 2.94 -4.30 -1.36
C PRO A 96 2.61 -4.25 0.13
N TYR A 97 3.22 -5.16 0.88
CA TYR A 97 3.11 -5.25 2.33
C TYR A 97 4.43 -4.75 2.93
N LYS A 98 4.41 -3.54 3.51
CA LYS A 98 5.61 -2.83 3.96
C LYS A 98 5.37 -2.01 5.22
N PRO A 99 6.43 -1.63 5.94
CA PRO A 99 6.33 -0.66 7.00
C PRO A 99 5.83 0.69 6.48
N TRP A 100 5.10 1.40 7.32
CA TRP A 100 4.68 2.77 7.05
C TRP A 100 5.89 3.68 6.82
N CYS A 101 6.93 3.52 7.67
CA CYS A 101 8.25 4.10 7.53
C CYS A 101 9.32 3.09 7.94
N ALA A 102 10.31 2.82 7.09
CA ALA A 102 11.32 1.79 7.33
C ALA A 102 12.51 2.28 8.17
N LEU A 103 12.65 3.56 8.40
CA LEU A 103 13.72 4.14 9.20
C LEU A 103 13.26 4.23 10.66
N GLY A 104 13.90 3.42 11.52
CA GLY A 104 13.59 3.33 12.93
C GLY A 104 13.56 4.67 13.67
N ASP A 105 13.05 4.63 14.87
CA ASP A 105 12.61 5.64 15.84
C ASP A 105 13.20 7.07 15.79
N SER A 106 14.43 7.27 15.32
CA SER A 106 15.10 8.57 15.44
C SER A 106 14.62 9.63 14.45
N LEU A 107 14.19 9.22 13.24
CA LEU A 107 13.68 10.16 12.24
C LEU A 107 12.18 10.40 12.42
N LEU A 108 11.44 9.40 12.89
CA LEU A 108 10.05 9.56 13.27
C LEU A 108 9.90 10.40 14.52
N ALA A 109 10.77 10.24 15.51
CA ALA A 109 10.83 11.16 16.64
C ALA A 109 11.02 12.62 16.18
N SER A 110 11.79 12.88 15.12
CA SER A 110 11.92 14.21 14.55
C SER A 110 10.64 14.68 13.84
N TYR A 111 9.95 13.79 13.12
CA TYR A 111 8.67 14.09 12.48
C TYR A 111 7.57 14.42 13.50
N PHE A 112 7.47 13.63 14.57
CA PHE A 112 6.52 13.88 15.66
C PHE A 112 6.91 15.07 16.54
N ASN A 113 8.19 15.40 16.61
CA ASN A 113 8.69 16.57 17.32
C ASN A 113 8.57 17.87 16.50
N GLU A 114 8.24 17.78 15.18
CA GLU A 114 7.90 18.93 14.38
C GLU A 114 6.40 19.28 14.58
N PRO A 115 6.08 20.23 15.47
CA PRO A 115 4.70 20.55 15.81
C PRO A 115 3.84 20.92 14.59
N GLU A 116 4.47 21.49 13.56
CA GLU A 116 3.79 21.90 12.33
C GLU A 116 3.42 20.72 11.43
N ALA A 117 4.25 19.67 11.37
CA ALA A 117 3.94 18.46 10.60
C ALA A 117 2.74 17.71 11.20
N VAL A 118 2.73 17.55 12.52
CA VAL A 118 1.63 16.92 13.25
C VAL A 118 0.35 17.74 13.13
N LYS A 119 0.43 19.07 13.24
CA LYS A 119 -0.72 19.98 13.09
C LYS A 119 -1.30 19.98 11.67
N LYS A 120 -0.47 19.75 10.65
CA LYS A 120 -0.91 19.71 9.24
C LYS A 120 -1.42 18.36 8.80
N ASN A 121 -1.08 17.28 9.53
CA ASN A 121 -1.58 15.95 9.24
C ASN A 121 -3.06 15.85 9.63
N SER A 122 -3.88 15.30 8.76
CA SER A 122 -5.32 15.26 8.93
C SER A 122 -5.91 13.95 8.45
N SER A 123 -6.95 13.46 9.14
CA SER A 123 -7.72 12.30 8.70
C SER A 123 -8.70 12.61 7.57
N LYS A 124 -9.04 13.88 7.35
CA LYS A 124 -10.15 14.30 6.49
C LYS A 124 -9.96 13.91 5.03
N ILE A 125 -11.06 13.71 4.32
CA ILE A 125 -11.08 13.55 2.87
C ILE A 125 -10.43 14.77 2.21
N GLY A 126 -9.54 14.54 1.25
CA GLY A 126 -8.73 15.56 0.57
C GLY A 126 -7.37 15.83 1.23
N SER A 127 -7.07 15.17 2.37
CA SER A 127 -5.80 15.37 3.07
C SER A 127 -4.72 14.36 2.70
N GLY A 128 -5.07 13.25 2.05
CA GLY A 128 -4.11 12.18 1.77
C GLY A 128 -2.87 12.65 1.01
N LYS A 129 -3.03 13.53 0.03
CA LYS A 129 -1.92 14.07 -0.75
C LYS A 129 -0.95 14.88 0.12
N SER A 130 -1.45 15.83 0.88
CA SER A 130 -0.61 16.65 1.78
C SER A 130 0.05 15.84 2.89
N ASN A 131 -0.66 14.85 3.44
CA ASN A 131 -0.10 13.93 4.41
C ASN A 131 1.06 13.12 3.79
N THR A 132 0.87 12.59 2.57
CA THR A 132 1.91 11.84 1.84
C THR A 132 3.13 12.71 1.55
N GLU A 133 2.94 13.97 1.19
CA GLU A 133 4.03 14.93 0.98
C GLU A 133 4.81 15.16 2.27
N LEU A 134 4.13 15.28 3.42
CA LEU A 134 4.77 15.38 4.73
C LEU A 134 5.58 14.11 5.08
N MET A 135 5.02 12.93 4.82
CA MET A 135 5.75 11.65 5.01
C MET A 135 7.05 11.61 4.23
N LEU A 136 7.04 12.05 2.97
CA LEU A 136 8.21 12.04 2.09
C LEU A 136 9.34 12.99 2.52
N LEU A 137 9.06 13.95 3.41
CA LEU A 137 10.10 14.84 3.97
C LEU A 137 10.94 14.14 5.04
N THR A 138 10.37 13.16 5.72
CA THR A 138 10.98 12.56 6.91
C THR A 138 11.22 11.06 6.75
N CYS A 139 10.39 10.37 5.99
CA CYS A 139 10.46 8.95 5.76
C CYS A 139 11.19 8.65 4.44
N MET A 140 12.48 8.40 4.48
CA MET A 140 13.32 8.19 3.28
C MET A 140 13.09 6.84 2.61
N ASP A 141 12.63 5.82 3.35
CA ASP A 141 12.22 4.51 2.82
C ASP A 141 10.95 4.05 3.53
N GLY A 142 9.87 3.94 2.79
CA GLY A 142 8.57 3.54 3.30
C GLY A 142 7.53 3.48 2.19
N ILE A 143 6.28 3.23 2.58
CA ILE A 143 5.19 3.05 1.62
C ILE A 143 4.92 4.30 0.76
N ALA A 144 5.13 5.51 1.29
CA ALA A 144 4.94 6.76 0.56
C ALA A 144 5.85 6.84 -0.68
N ASN A 145 7.09 6.33 -0.59
CA ASN A 145 8.03 6.30 -1.72
C ASN A 145 7.56 5.36 -2.84
N ASN A 146 6.95 4.22 -2.49
CA ASN A 146 6.37 3.31 -3.48
C ASN A 146 5.23 3.98 -4.25
N VAL A 147 4.32 4.64 -3.53
CA VAL A 147 3.17 5.34 -4.12
C VAL A 147 3.62 6.51 -5.00
N ARG A 148 4.59 7.31 -4.55
CA ARG A 148 5.16 8.43 -5.33
C ARG A 148 5.73 7.99 -6.67
N ASN A 149 6.26 6.77 -6.74
CA ASN A 149 6.85 6.22 -7.97
C ASN A 149 5.82 5.62 -8.92
N TYR A 150 4.58 5.45 -8.51
CA TYR A 150 3.53 4.91 -9.36
C TYR A 150 3.15 5.89 -10.48
N ARG A 151 2.87 5.35 -11.67
CA ARG A 151 2.58 6.13 -12.90
C ARG A 151 1.33 5.63 -13.62
N GLY A 152 0.34 5.17 -12.88
CA GLY A 152 -0.93 4.72 -13.46
C GLY A 152 -1.56 5.77 -14.34
N GLY A 153 -2.01 5.37 -15.55
CA GLY A 153 -2.56 6.28 -16.56
C GLY A 153 -1.63 7.41 -17.00
N GLY A 154 -0.31 7.25 -16.84
CA GLY A 154 0.68 8.31 -17.10
C GLY A 154 0.64 9.45 -16.09
N LYS A 155 -0.02 9.29 -14.96
CA LYS A 155 -0.14 10.29 -13.89
C LYS A 155 0.95 10.10 -12.84
N SER A 156 1.37 11.21 -12.22
CA SER A 156 2.43 11.25 -11.20
C SER A 156 1.97 11.82 -9.86
N ASP A 157 0.68 12.05 -9.71
CA ASP A 157 0.04 12.70 -8.57
C ASP A 157 -0.75 11.72 -7.68
N TRP A 158 -0.30 10.45 -7.66
CA TRP A 158 -0.79 9.42 -6.77
C TRP A 158 -0.25 9.60 -5.35
N PHE A 159 -1.07 9.30 -4.35
CA PHE A 159 -0.74 9.47 -2.94
C PHE A 159 -1.39 8.38 -2.07
N LEU A 160 -0.98 8.29 -0.79
CA LEU A 160 -1.62 7.42 0.20
C LEU A 160 -2.93 8.04 0.68
N PRO A 161 -4.02 7.29 0.77
CA PRO A 161 -5.26 7.80 1.31
C PRO A 161 -5.10 8.30 2.74
N SER A 162 -5.81 9.36 3.13
CA SER A 162 -6.04 9.68 4.53
C SER A 162 -6.91 8.61 5.19
N ALA A 163 -7.07 8.63 6.51
CA ALA A 163 -7.91 7.66 7.20
C ALA A 163 -9.37 7.71 6.73
N ASP A 164 -9.94 8.90 6.53
CA ASP A 164 -11.31 9.05 6.06
C ASP A 164 -11.45 8.68 4.57
N GLU A 165 -10.43 8.96 3.74
CA GLU A 165 -10.40 8.49 2.34
C GLU A 165 -10.31 6.96 2.26
N LEU A 166 -9.49 6.34 3.11
CA LEU A 166 -9.39 4.89 3.22
C LEU A 166 -10.72 4.28 3.66
N ALA A 167 -11.41 4.89 4.63
CA ALA A 167 -12.72 4.45 5.07
C ALA A 167 -13.77 4.51 3.96
N GLU A 168 -13.79 5.57 3.14
CA GLU A 168 -14.68 5.66 1.97
C GLU A 168 -14.33 4.60 0.91
N MET A 169 -13.04 4.37 0.66
CA MET A 169 -12.58 3.34 -0.26
C MET A 169 -13.08 1.95 0.16
N LEU A 170 -13.07 1.64 1.46
CA LEU A 170 -13.54 0.36 1.99
C LEU A 170 -15.06 0.19 1.96
N LYS A 171 -15.83 1.26 2.12
CA LYS A 171 -17.30 1.22 1.93
C LYS A 171 -17.68 0.81 0.50
N THR A 172 -16.81 1.06 -0.45
CA THR A 172 -16.99 0.73 -1.87
C THR A 172 -16.21 -0.50 -2.31
N SER A 173 -15.69 -1.29 -1.35
CA SER A 173 -14.85 -2.45 -1.63
C SER A 173 -15.49 -3.46 -2.58
N ASP A 174 -16.81 -3.69 -2.49
CA ASP A 174 -17.54 -4.58 -3.39
C ASP A 174 -17.56 -4.06 -4.85
N THR A 175 -17.60 -2.74 -5.02
CA THR A 175 -17.54 -2.09 -6.34
C THR A 175 -16.13 -2.12 -6.92
N ILE A 176 -15.11 -2.00 -6.07
CA ILE A 176 -13.69 -2.07 -6.47
C ILE A 176 -13.27 -3.53 -6.70
N ALA A 177 -13.82 -4.47 -5.92
CA ALA A 177 -13.80 -5.93 -6.06
C ALA A 177 -12.40 -6.61 -6.13
N ASP A 178 -11.32 -5.92 -5.77
CA ASP A 178 -9.97 -6.48 -5.88
C ASP A 178 -9.08 -6.27 -4.64
N PHE A 179 -9.70 -6.02 -3.47
CA PHE A 179 -8.96 -5.94 -2.22
C PHE A 179 -8.65 -7.33 -1.67
N LEU A 180 -7.43 -7.48 -1.17
CA LEU A 180 -7.04 -8.64 -0.38
C LEU A 180 -7.59 -8.52 1.05
N ILE A 181 -7.79 -9.67 1.70
CA ILE A 181 -8.06 -9.71 3.15
C ILE A 181 -6.76 -9.31 3.86
N SER A 182 -6.61 -8.03 4.17
CA SER A 182 -5.41 -7.46 4.79
C SER A 182 -5.78 -6.16 5.48
N SER A 183 -4.84 -5.65 6.25
CA SER A 183 -4.87 -4.28 6.73
C SER A 183 -4.21 -3.34 5.72
N TYR A 184 -4.73 -2.13 5.61
CA TYR A 184 -4.23 -1.10 4.71
C TYR A 184 -3.83 0.15 5.47
N TRP A 185 -2.64 0.65 5.18
CA TRP A 185 -2.13 1.89 5.72
C TRP A 185 -2.86 3.11 5.17
N SER A 186 -3.14 4.06 6.05
CA SER A 186 -3.43 5.44 5.67
C SER A 186 -2.19 6.32 5.80
N SER A 187 -2.25 7.53 5.24
CA SER A 187 -1.24 8.58 5.45
C SER A 187 -1.46 9.37 6.75
N THR A 188 -2.47 9.03 7.54
CA THR A 188 -2.83 9.75 8.74
C THR A 188 -2.04 9.23 9.95
N LEU A 189 -1.41 10.15 10.66
CA LEU A 189 -0.73 9.85 11.92
C LEU A 189 -1.74 9.53 13.01
N ALA A 190 -1.40 8.55 13.84
CA ALA A 190 -2.12 8.22 15.05
C ALA A 190 -1.38 8.76 16.29
N PRO A 191 -2.06 8.95 17.41
CA PRO A 191 -1.41 9.28 18.68
C PRO A 191 -0.34 8.24 19.07
N LEU A 192 0.67 8.69 19.82
CA LEU A 192 1.70 7.81 20.37
C LEU A 192 2.60 7.10 19.34
N TYR A 193 3.03 7.84 18.32
CA TYR A 193 4.01 7.37 17.31
C TYR A 193 3.49 6.23 16.43
N GLY A 194 2.22 6.23 16.09
CA GLY A 194 1.62 5.24 15.20
C GLY A 194 1.03 5.88 13.94
N ALA A 195 0.56 5.01 13.05
CA ALA A 195 -0.23 5.38 11.90
C ALA A 195 -1.59 4.69 11.92
N TRP A 196 -2.60 5.31 11.32
CA TRP A 196 -3.92 4.70 11.19
C TRP A 196 -3.91 3.64 10.09
N GLU A 197 -4.37 2.48 10.46
CA GLU A 197 -4.53 1.31 9.61
C GLU A 197 -5.98 0.83 9.67
N GLN A 198 -6.48 0.28 8.56
CA GLN A 198 -7.84 -0.25 8.50
C GLN A 198 -7.87 -1.65 7.92
N VAL A 199 -8.57 -2.56 8.61
CA VAL A 199 -8.80 -3.93 8.16
C VAL A 199 -9.97 -3.97 7.20
N ILE A 200 -9.75 -4.55 6.02
CA ILE A 200 -10.83 -4.88 5.08
C ILE A 200 -11.62 -6.06 5.63
N PHE A 201 -12.95 -6.01 5.50
CA PHE A 201 -13.89 -6.98 6.05
C PHE A 201 -14.05 -7.04 7.58
N GLY A 202 -13.60 -6.01 8.29
CA GLY A 202 -13.85 -5.90 9.73
C GLY A 202 -14.28 -4.51 10.15
N GLY A 203 -14.05 -3.53 9.29
CA GLY A 203 -14.42 -2.13 9.55
C GLY A 203 -13.72 -1.49 10.75
N THR A 204 -12.73 -2.18 11.33
CA THR A 204 -12.06 -1.73 12.54
C THR A 204 -10.84 -0.90 12.17
N ASN A 205 -10.86 0.36 12.57
CA ASN A 205 -9.68 1.21 12.56
C ASN A 205 -8.85 0.91 13.80
N TYR A 206 -7.57 0.76 13.62
CA TYR A 206 -6.64 0.66 14.74
C TYR A 206 -5.35 1.41 14.42
N THR A 207 -4.61 1.68 15.46
CA THR A 207 -3.29 2.30 15.35
C THR A 207 -2.24 1.20 15.43
N SER A 208 -1.34 1.18 14.47
CA SER A 208 -0.19 0.28 14.49
C SER A 208 1.09 1.08 14.58
N ASP A 209 2.10 0.46 15.20
CA ASP A 209 3.47 0.95 15.14
C ASP A 209 3.89 1.06 13.66
N GLU A 210 4.48 2.16 13.30
CA GLU A 210 4.90 2.46 11.93
C GLU A 210 5.97 1.53 11.38
N THR A 211 6.63 0.77 12.26
CA THR A 211 7.59 -0.29 11.86
C THR A 211 6.90 -1.60 11.50
N MET A 212 5.64 -1.78 11.88
CA MET A 212 4.83 -2.91 11.43
C MET A 212 4.52 -2.78 9.95
N SER A 213 4.25 -3.89 9.30
CA SER A 213 3.94 -3.90 7.87
C SER A 213 2.43 -3.96 7.64
N GLY A 214 1.96 -3.22 6.65
CA GLY A 214 0.60 -3.24 6.16
C GLY A 214 0.56 -3.09 4.64
N SER A 215 -0.56 -3.42 4.05
CA SER A 215 -0.77 -3.25 2.61
C SER A 215 -0.97 -1.78 2.25
N VAL A 216 -0.70 -1.44 1.00
CA VAL A 216 -0.91 -0.08 0.50
C VAL A 216 -1.57 -0.10 -0.87
N ARG A 217 -2.52 0.80 -1.06
CA ARG A 217 -3.17 1.05 -2.34
C ARG A 217 -3.17 2.55 -2.64
N PRO A 218 -2.54 3.00 -3.74
CA PRO A 218 -2.52 4.42 -4.09
C PRO A 218 -3.91 4.94 -4.45
N VAL A 219 -4.16 6.20 -4.11
CA VAL A 219 -5.33 6.94 -4.55
C VAL A 219 -4.91 8.22 -5.27
N ARG A 220 -5.83 8.78 -6.05
CA ARG A 220 -5.59 10.01 -6.81
C ARG A 220 -6.85 10.86 -6.83
N ALA A 221 -6.68 12.17 -6.68
CA ALA A 221 -7.74 13.17 -6.78
C ALA A 221 -7.76 13.80 -8.17
N PHE A 222 -8.96 14.13 -8.68
CA PHE A 222 -9.14 14.81 -9.97
C PHE A 222 -10.52 15.50 -10.09
N GLY A 223 -10.71 16.29 -11.17
CA GLY A 223 -11.94 17.01 -11.48
C GLY A 223 -11.96 18.45 -11.01
#